data_40f02e7cc6ba3fa91c1842a161a459c7
#
_entry.id   40f02e7cc6ba3fa91c1842a161a459c7
#
_cell.length_a   1.000
_cell.length_b   1.000
_cell.length_c   1.000
_cell.angle_alpha   90.00
_cell.angle_beta   90.00
_cell.angle_gamma   90.00
#
_symmetry.space_group_name_H-M   'P 1'
#
loop_
_entity.id
_entity.type
_entity.pdbx_description
1 polymer ?
#
loop_
_entity_poly.entity_id
_entity_poly.type
_entity_poly.pdbx_seq_one_letter_code
_entity_poly.pdbx_strand_id
1 'polypeptide(L)'
;MRKVFVFLILCLVATSAAFSISIRGNQETHSFDSIPMLETYYDESEDSNMDFWDKCEISLLTITQGAPLYSWFGHSAFLVTTPDGRNISFDYGTFSFNDEDFFVNFAFGRLWFVCTSTRAEWQIQELEAEGRSVTKVVLPLTAEQKKAVIGFLNNNILSENRTYLYHHYTDNCATRLRDIIDYTTGGDFRQWAESQQGLTFRQQASRALSRNPFIQWALEFLQSGRIDRPATLWDEMFLPENLERAVMQYYGLESTLAVDNEGNYPEIPEKPQNNILFSVLMGLVLGGISSLLLVWNKNRAYYIYSGVVYVVFGILGSLLFFMMFFTNHDVTWFNENLLFINPLLIVLAVFCFMRSPKVKLFCRIELLIIIILSLLKLILPAVLLQFNWPVIIVMALVVLPGCFSGRRR
;
A
#
# COMPACT_ATOMS: atom_id res chain seq x y z
N MET A 1 2.21 -7.26 -28.26
CA MET A 1 2.29 -6.19 -27.25
C MET A 1 1.50 -6.48 -25.99
N ARG A 2 0.20 -6.90 -26.06
CA ARG A 2 -0.61 -7.29 -24.87
C ARG A 2 0.05 -8.37 -23.98
N LYS A 3 0.64 -9.43 -24.57
CA LYS A 3 1.27 -10.54 -23.83
C LYS A 3 2.58 -10.17 -23.12
N VAL A 4 3.36 -9.20 -23.63
CA VAL A 4 4.60 -8.73 -23.01
C VAL A 4 4.31 -7.77 -21.86
N PHE A 5 3.25 -6.96 -21.97
CA PHE A 5 2.81 -6.05 -20.93
C PHE A 5 2.19 -6.81 -19.74
N VAL A 6 1.38 -7.84 -20.03
CA VAL A 6 0.87 -8.77 -19.02
C VAL A 6 2.01 -9.56 -18.37
N PHE A 7 3.06 -9.93 -19.11
CA PHE A 7 4.22 -10.63 -18.57
C PHE A 7 5.04 -9.76 -17.61
N LEU A 8 5.17 -8.45 -17.85
CA LEU A 8 5.88 -7.52 -16.97
C LEU A 8 5.09 -7.16 -15.69
N ILE A 9 3.78 -7.00 -15.81
CA ILE A 9 2.87 -6.91 -14.65
C ILE A 9 2.88 -8.25 -13.91
N LEU A 10 2.85 -9.36 -14.60
CA LEU A 10 2.98 -10.70 -14.02
C LEU A 10 4.35 -10.93 -13.38
N CYS A 11 5.44 -10.34 -13.85
CA CYS A 11 6.74 -10.44 -13.17
C CYS A 11 6.80 -9.59 -11.90
N LEU A 12 6.17 -8.43 -11.86
CA LEU A 12 6.01 -7.61 -10.63
C LEU A 12 5.01 -8.24 -9.64
N VAL A 13 3.97 -8.88 -10.16
CA VAL A 13 2.98 -9.65 -9.38
C VAL A 13 3.48 -11.07 -9.13
N ALA A 14 4.26 -11.70 -10.02
CA ALA A 14 4.76 -13.06 -9.85
C ALA A 14 5.91 -13.17 -8.85
N THR A 15 6.62 -12.09 -8.53
CA THR A 15 7.49 -12.07 -7.35
C THR A 15 6.67 -12.08 -6.05
N SER A 16 5.45 -11.56 -6.04
CA SER A 16 4.49 -11.73 -4.94
C SER A 16 3.67 -13.02 -5.08
N ALA A 17 3.33 -13.47 -6.28
CA ALA A 17 2.54 -14.68 -6.55
C ALA A 17 3.37 -15.97 -6.54
N ALA A 18 4.67 -15.94 -6.84
CA ALA A 18 5.55 -17.13 -6.68
C ALA A 18 5.68 -17.56 -5.22
N PHE A 19 5.43 -16.65 -4.26
CA PHE A 19 5.28 -17.00 -2.85
C PHE A 19 3.87 -17.52 -2.51
N SER A 20 2.84 -17.17 -3.31
CA SER A 20 1.44 -17.59 -3.11
C SER A 20 1.13 -18.98 -3.67
N ILE A 21 1.99 -19.56 -4.52
CA ILE A 21 1.81 -20.91 -5.09
C ILE A 21 2.08 -22.03 -4.03
N SER A 22 2.69 -21.69 -2.89
CA SER A 22 2.88 -22.64 -1.78
C SER A 22 1.65 -22.80 -0.88
N ILE A 23 0.59 -22.00 -1.05
CA ILE A 23 -0.63 -22.07 -0.23
C ILE A 23 -1.83 -22.53 -1.08
N ARG A 24 -1.64 -23.47 -2.00
CA ARG A 24 -2.73 -24.28 -2.54
C ARG A 24 -2.94 -25.51 -1.67
N GLY A 25 -3.35 -25.28 -0.43
CA GLY A 25 -4.02 -26.25 0.40
C GLY A 25 -5.43 -25.76 0.64
N ASN A 26 -6.42 -26.41 0.00
CA ASN A 26 -7.85 -26.37 0.30
C ASN A 26 -8.47 -24.97 0.60
N GLN A 27 -8.55 -24.10 -0.39
CA GLN A 27 -9.67 -23.17 -0.43
C GLN A 27 -10.85 -23.95 -1.03
N GLU A 28 -11.62 -24.62 -0.19
CA GLU A 28 -13.03 -24.84 -0.51
C GLU A 28 -13.62 -23.45 -0.73
N THR A 29 -14.17 -23.25 -1.92
CA THR A 29 -14.98 -22.08 -2.26
C THR A 29 -16.21 -22.13 -1.36
N HIS A 30 -16.10 -21.56 -0.16
CA HIS A 30 -17.28 -21.23 0.61
C HIS A 30 -18.01 -20.15 -0.18
N SER A 31 -19.12 -20.54 -0.82
CA SER A 31 -20.04 -19.58 -1.42
C SER A 31 -20.50 -18.65 -0.29
N PHE A 32 -20.19 -17.37 -0.38
CA PHE A 32 -20.55 -16.34 0.58
C PHE A 32 -22.07 -16.15 0.75
N ASP A 33 -22.87 -16.90 -0.02
CA ASP A 33 -24.35 -16.82 -0.06
C ASP A 33 -25.04 -17.56 1.08
N SER A 34 -24.33 -18.29 1.95
CA SER A 34 -24.93 -19.20 2.94
C SER A 34 -24.76 -18.82 4.41
N ILE A 35 -24.22 -17.62 4.71
CA ILE A 35 -24.17 -17.15 6.11
C ILE A 35 -25.53 -16.55 6.44
N PRO A 36 -26.27 -17.08 7.46
CA PRO A 36 -27.51 -16.46 7.89
C PRO A 36 -27.18 -15.05 8.37
N MET A 37 -27.61 -14.05 7.62
CA MET A 37 -27.45 -12.66 8.00
C MET A 37 -28.29 -12.37 9.24
N LEU A 38 -27.89 -11.38 10.04
CA LEU A 38 -28.67 -10.84 11.16
C LEU A 38 -30.09 -10.40 10.75
N GLU A 39 -30.37 -10.21 9.46
CA GLU A 39 -31.68 -9.92 8.88
C GLU A 39 -32.79 -10.91 9.28
N THR A 40 -32.47 -12.20 9.52
CA THR A 40 -33.48 -13.19 9.96
C THR A 40 -33.90 -13.07 11.41
N TYR A 41 -33.32 -12.13 12.16
CA TYR A 41 -33.60 -11.89 13.55
C TYR A 41 -34.10 -10.46 13.86
N TYR A 42 -34.32 -9.65 12.84
CA TYR A 42 -35.00 -8.39 12.99
C TYR A 42 -36.52 -8.63 13.00
N ASP A 43 -37.03 -9.02 14.15
CA ASP A 43 -38.48 -8.85 14.44
C ASP A 43 -38.68 -7.35 14.75
N GLU A 44 -39.63 -6.69 14.07
CA GLU A 44 -39.98 -5.29 14.35
C GLU A 44 -40.35 -5.08 15.84
N SER A 45 -40.70 -6.15 16.54
CA SER A 45 -40.92 -6.14 18.01
C SER A 45 -39.60 -6.00 18.79
N GLU A 46 -38.45 -6.43 18.28
CA GLU A 46 -37.11 -6.26 18.90
C GLU A 46 -36.57 -4.84 18.69
N ASP A 47 -37.06 -4.12 17.70
CA ASP A 47 -36.65 -2.75 17.42
C ASP A 47 -36.95 -1.80 18.57
N SER A 48 -37.92 -2.13 19.42
CA SER A 48 -38.27 -1.44 20.68
C SER A 48 -37.52 -1.97 21.91
N ASN A 49 -36.75 -3.08 21.80
CA ASN A 49 -36.05 -3.71 22.93
C ASN A 49 -34.66 -3.12 23.17
N MET A 50 -34.59 -1.95 23.79
CA MET A 50 -33.30 -1.29 24.09
C MET A 50 -32.42 -2.13 25.03
N ASP A 51 -32.97 -3.04 25.85
CA ASP A 51 -32.23 -3.95 26.72
C ASP A 51 -31.38 -4.96 25.91
N PHE A 52 -31.83 -5.37 24.72
CA PHE A 52 -31.05 -6.19 23.79
C PHE A 52 -29.85 -5.42 23.28
N TRP A 53 -30.04 -4.19 22.80
CA TRP A 53 -28.98 -3.35 22.26
C TRP A 53 -27.95 -2.94 23.30
N ASP A 54 -28.41 -2.68 24.54
CA ASP A 54 -27.51 -2.35 25.65
C ASP A 54 -26.54 -3.50 25.93
N LYS A 55 -27.00 -4.75 25.83
CA LYS A 55 -26.21 -5.96 26.05
C LYS A 55 -25.34 -6.39 24.84
N CYS A 56 -25.57 -5.84 23.66
CA CYS A 56 -24.65 -6.05 22.53
C CYS A 56 -23.30 -5.42 22.86
N GLU A 57 -22.21 -5.98 22.28
CA GLU A 57 -20.88 -5.41 22.33
C GLU A 57 -20.40 -5.18 20.91
N ILE A 58 -19.81 -4.01 20.64
CA ILE A 58 -19.12 -3.71 19.38
C ILE A 58 -17.67 -3.45 19.72
N SER A 59 -16.77 -4.21 19.07
CA SER A 59 -15.34 -4.12 19.29
C SER A 59 -14.61 -3.86 17.99
N LEU A 60 -13.58 -3.03 18.05
CA LEU A 60 -12.59 -2.89 16.99
C LEU A 60 -11.58 -4.03 17.12
N LEU A 61 -11.43 -4.83 16.07
CA LEU A 61 -10.36 -5.80 15.92
C LEU A 61 -9.23 -5.18 15.12
N THR A 62 -8.00 -5.35 15.62
CA THR A 62 -6.79 -5.00 14.89
C THR A 62 -5.94 -6.25 14.70
N ILE A 63 -5.65 -6.55 13.44
CA ILE A 63 -4.95 -7.76 13.01
C ILE A 63 -3.56 -7.36 12.56
N THR A 64 -2.54 -8.01 13.10
CA THR A 64 -1.14 -7.72 12.78
C THR A 64 -0.80 -8.05 11.33
N GLN A 65 0.42 -7.71 10.91
CA GLN A 65 0.94 -8.01 9.57
C GLN A 65 0.92 -9.51 9.28
N GLY A 66 0.93 -9.85 8.00
CA GLY A 66 1.03 -11.21 7.49
C GLY A 66 2.18 -11.38 6.49
N ALA A 67 2.29 -12.56 5.88
CA ALA A 67 3.33 -12.87 4.91
C ALA A 67 3.13 -12.18 3.54
N PRO A 68 1.93 -12.18 2.92
CA PRO A 68 1.69 -11.54 1.63
C PRO A 68 1.83 -10.01 1.70
N LEU A 69 2.28 -9.39 0.61
CA LEU A 69 2.52 -7.94 0.54
C LEU A 69 1.28 -7.10 0.92
N TYR A 70 0.08 -7.51 0.51
CA TYR A 70 -1.16 -6.80 0.82
C TYR A 70 -1.49 -6.80 2.33
N SER A 71 -0.96 -7.76 3.10
CA SER A 71 -1.13 -7.84 4.55
C SER A 71 -0.04 -7.15 5.38
N TRP A 72 0.96 -6.54 4.73
CA TRP A 72 2.06 -5.88 5.45
C TRP A 72 1.63 -4.65 6.26
N PHE A 73 0.48 -4.11 5.95
CA PHE A 73 -0.09 -2.94 6.65
C PHE A 73 -1.04 -3.32 7.79
N GLY A 74 -1.20 -4.62 8.08
CA GLY A 74 -2.20 -5.10 9.02
C GLY A 74 -3.62 -5.09 8.42
N HIS A 75 -4.63 -5.27 9.27
CA HIS A 75 -6.03 -5.25 8.90
C HIS A 75 -6.92 -4.84 10.09
N SER A 76 -8.14 -4.35 9.83
CA SER A 76 -9.12 -4.02 10.85
C SER A 76 -10.51 -4.55 10.48
N ALA A 77 -11.25 -4.99 11.49
CA ALA A 77 -12.65 -5.42 11.36
C ALA A 77 -13.46 -4.98 12.58
N PHE A 78 -14.79 -4.94 12.47
CA PHE A 78 -15.64 -4.86 13.64
C PHE A 78 -16.11 -6.24 14.06
N LEU A 79 -16.07 -6.50 15.38
CA LEU A 79 -16.71 -7.66 16.01
C LEU A 79 -17.98 -7.19 16.70
N VAL A 80 -19.11 -7.78 16.36
CA VAL A 80 -20.38 -7.62 17.04
C VAL A 80 -20.66 -8.90 17.82
N THR A 81 -20.77 -8.77 19.15
CA THR A 81 -21.20 -9.85 20.05
C THR A 81 -22.62 -9.55 20.53
N THR A 82 -23.54 -10.49 20.32
CA THR A 82 -24.93 -10.35 20.70
C THR A 82 -25.22 -11.09 22.03
N PRO A 83 -26.28 -10.75 22.77
CA PRO A 83 -26.63 -11.36 24.07
C PRO A 83 -26.89 -12.87 23.99
N ASP A 84 -27.28 -13.40 22.84
CA ASP A 84 -27.48 -14.82 22.57
C ASP A 84 -26.17 -15.55 22.18
N GLY A 85 -25.01 -14.87 22.28
CA GLY A 85 -23.70 -15.45 22.16
C GLY A 85 -23.17 -15.58 20.73
N ARG A 86 -23.81 -14.94 19.75
CA ARG A 86 -23.26 -14.87 18.38
C ARG A 86 -22.13 -13.85 18.31
N ASN A 87 -21.04 -14.23 17.65
CA ASN A 87 -19.89 -13.38 17.35
C ASN A 87 -19.80 -13.22 15.84
N ILE A 88 -20.03 -12.00 15.34
CA ILE A 88 -20.08 -11.69 13.91
C ILE A 88 -19.02 -10.65 13.62
N SER A 89 -18.08 -11.00 12.74
CA SER A 89 -17.09 -10.07 12.22
C SER A 89 -17.58 -9.41 10.95
N PHE A 90 -17.52 -8.08 10.90
CA PHE A 90 -17.77 -7.27 9.70
C PHE A 90 -16.45 -6.76 9.16
N ASP A 91 -16.16 -7.11 7.91
CA ASP A 91 -14.89 -6.89 7.25
C ASP A 91 -15.04 -6.05 5.98
N TYR A 92 -14.26 -4.96 5.88
CA TYR A 92 -14.12 -4.14 4.67
C TYR A 92 -12.75 -4.44 4.07
N GLY A 93 -12.68 -5.15 2.98
CA GLY A 93 -11.39 -5.47 2.36
C GLY A 93 -11.37 -6.82 1.66
N THR A 94 -12.51 -7.49 1.62
CA THR A 94 -12.65 -8.75 0.89
C THR A 94 -12.60 -8.49 -0.61
N PHE A 95 -11.76 -9.24 -1.32
CA PHE A 95 -11.63 -9.21 -2.78
C PHE A 95 -11.31 -10.60 -3.31
N SER A 96 -11.49 -10.82 -4.61
CA SER A 96 -11.21 -12.11 -5.24
C SER A 96 -10.25 -11.97 -6.42
N PHE A 97 -9.13 -12.69 -6.37
CA PHE A 97 -8.22 -12.84 -7.52
C PHE A 97 -8.83 -13.65 -8.68
N ASN A 98 -9.93 -14.39 -8.44
CA ASN A 98 -10.60 -15.20 -9.42
C ASN A 98 -11.62 -14.41 -10.25
N ASP A 99 -11.81 -13.13 -9.95
CA ASP A 99 -12.65 -12.25 -10.74
C ASP A 99 -12.02 -12.07 -12.14
N GLU A 100 -12.78 -12.34 -13.22
CA GLU A 100 -12.25 -12.34 -14.59
C GLU A 100 -11.57 -11.01 -14.96
N ASP A 101 -12.09 -9.89 -14.43
CA ASP A 101 -11.59 -8.54 -14.68
C ASP A 101 -10.63 -8.02 -13.61
N PHE A 102 -10.32 -8.78 -12.55
CA PHE A 102 -9.52 -8.31 -11.43
C PHE A 102 -8.19 -7.67 -11.87
N PHE A 103 -7.39 -8.40 -12.69
CA PHE A 103 -6.08 -7.89 -13.11
C PHE A 103 -6.17 -6.68 -14.04
N VAL A 104 -7.21 -6.59 -14.86
CA VAL A 104 -7.46 -5.44 -15.74
C VAL A 104 -7.86 -4.24 -14.87
N ASN A 105 -8.79 -4.43 -13.96
CA ASN A 105 -9.24 -3.39 -13.05
C ASN A 105 -8.09 -2.91 -12.15
N PHE A 106 -7.30 -3.84 -11.60
CA PHE A 106 -6.10 -3.51 -10.83
C PHE A 106 -5.11 -2.66 -11.65
N ALA A 107 -4.81 -3.05 -12.91
CA ALA A 107 -3.89 -2.31 -13.77
C ALA A 107 -4.36 -0.88 -14.07
N PHE A 108 -5.68 -0.66 -14.09
CA PHE A 108 -6.28 0.65 -14.33
C PHE A 108 -6.64 1.42 -13.04
N GLY A 109 -6.32 0.90 -11.84
CA GLY A 109 -6.60 1.57 -10.56
C GLY A 109 -8.07 1.54 -10.17
N ARG A 110 -8.78 0.48 -10.55
CA ARG A 110 -10.19 0.23 -10.21
C ARG A 110 -10.27 -0.99 -9.31
N LEU A 111 -9.97 -0.80 -8.03
CA LEU A 111 -9.92 -1.88 -7.05
C LEU A 111 -11.29 -2.02 -6.39
N TRP A 112 -12.15 -2.89 -6.94
CA TRP A 112 -13.45 -3.18 -6.37
C TRP A 112 -13.32 -4.20 -5.24
N PHE A 113 -13.70 -3.77 -4.03
CA PHE A 113 -13.71 -4.57 -2.83
C PHE A 113 -15.13 -4.62 -2.25
N VAL A 114 -15.38 -5.57 -1.37
CA VAL A 114 -16.70 -5.76 -0.77
C VAL A 114 -16.63 -5.78 0.76
N CYS A 115 -17.70 -5.29 1.38
CA CYS A 115 -17.97 -5.53 2.79
C CYS A 115 -18.60 -6.92 2.94
N THR A 116 -18.11 -7.69 3.90
CA THR A 116 -18.64 -9.02 4.22
C THR A 116 -18.87 -9.19 5.71
N SER A 117 -19.71 -10.16 6.09
CA SER A 117 -19.83 -10.60 7.46
C SER A 117 -19.53 -12.10 7.55
N THR A 118 -18.81 -12.50 8.60
CA THR A 118 -18.47 -13.90 8.87
C THR A 118 -18.61 -14.19 10.35
N ARG A 119 -18.68 -15.49 10.72
CA ARG A 119 -18.51 -15.88 12.11
C ARG A 119 -17.10 -15.58 12.56
N ALA A 120 -16.95 -14.86 13.66
CA ALA A 120 -15.65 -14.44 14.17
C ALA A 120 -14.73 -15.63 14.47
N GLU A 121 -15.31 -16.77 14.89
CA GLU A 121 -14.54 -17.99 15.17
C GLU A 121 -13.82 -18.50 13.91
N TRP A 122 -14.43 -18.41 12.73
CA TRP A 122 -13.80 -18.84 11.49
C TRP A 122 -12.67 -17.89 11.08
N GLN A 123 -12.91 -16.58 11.16
CA GLN A 123 -11.87 -15.59 10.87
C GLN A 123 -10.67 -15.73 11.83
N ILE A 124 -10.95 -15.95 13.13
CA ILE A 124 -9.90 -16.16 14.14
C ILE A 124 -9.09 -17.41 13.82
N GLN A 125 -9.73 -18.55 13.48
CA GLN A 125 -9.02 -19.78 13.10
C GLN A 125 -8.14 -19.58 11.86
N GLU A 126 -8.61 -18.82 10.86
CA GLU A 126 -7.81 -18.49 9.68
C GLU A 126 -6.59 -17.65 10.06
N LEU A 127 -6.77 -16.61 10.88
CA LEU A 127 -5.70 -15.72 11.33
C LEU A 127 -4.67 -16.45 12.22
N GLU A 128 -5.12 -17.38 13.08
CA GLU A 128 -4.24 -18.27 13.84
C GLU A 128 -3.40 -19.15 12.90
N ALA A 129 -4.03 -19.73 11.87
CA ALA A 129 -3.35 -20.55 10.88
C ALA A 129 -2.34 -19.73 10.04
N GLU A 130 -2.63 -18.46 9.79
CA GLU A 130 -1.70 -17.52 9.17
C GLU A 130 -0.59 -17.03 10.13
N GLY A 131 -0.69 -17.34 11.43
CA GLY A 131 0.26 -16.89 12.45
C GLY A 131 0.18 -15.39 12.74
N ARG A 132 -1.00 -14.78 12.66
CA ARG A 132 -1.24 -13.35 12.92
C ARG A 132 -1.87 -13.15 14.28
N SER A 133 -1.47 -12.12 15.01
CA SER A 133 -2.11 -11.73 16.27
C SER A 133 -3.32 -10.84 16.03
N VAL A 134 -4.26 -10.88 16.97
CA VAL A 134 -5.47 -10.04 16.96
C VAL A 134 -5.63 -9.36 18.30
N THR A 135 -5.74 -8.05 18.30
CA THR A 135 -6.14 -7.26 19.47
C THR A 135 -7.59 -6.80 19.34
N LYS A 136 -8.23 -6.57 20.46
CA LYS A 136 -9.63 -6.16 20.55
C LYS A 136 -9.78 -4.95 21.49
N VAL A 137 -10.46 -3.91 21.01
CA VAL A 137 -10.87 -2.74 21.80
C VAL A 137 -12.40 -2.65 21.82
N VAL A 138 -13.01 -2.77 22.98
CA VAL A 138 -14.46 -2.64 23.14
C VAL A 138 -14.85 -1.17 23.11
N LEU A 139 -15.75 -0.80 22.20
CA LEU A 139 -16.20 0.59 22.04
C LEU A 139 -17.27 0.94 23.08
N PRO A 140 -17.18 2.09 23.79
CA PRO A 140 -18.08 2.50 24.84
C PRO A 140 -19.35 3.16 24.26
N LEU A 141 -20.09 2.43 23.45
CA LEU A 141 -21.29 2.93 22.77
C LEU A 141 -22.54 2.77 23.58
N THR A 142 -23.47 3.74 23.47
CA THR A 142 -24.85 3.61 24.04
C THR A 142 -25.65 2.57 23.24
N ALA A 143 -26.77 2.13 23.81
CA ALA A 143 -27.67 1.19 23.12
C ALA A 143 -28.13 1.73 21.75
N GLU A 144 -28.49 3.05 21.70
CA GLU A 144 -28.88 3.70 20.44
C GLU A 144 -27.77 3.72 19.42
N GLN A 145 -26.51 4.01 19.84
CA GLN A 145 -25.36 3.99 18.97
C GLN A 145 -25.07 2.58 18.46
N LYS A 146 -25.11 1.57 19.33
CA LYS A 146 -24.94 0.16 18.93
C LYS A 146 -25.99 -0.26 17.90
N LYS A 147 -27.27 0.06 18.13
CA LYS A 147 -28.36 -0.18 17.18
C LYS A 147 -28.06 0.48 15.82
N ALA A 148 -27.68 1.74 15.83
CA ALA A 148 -27.36 2.48 14.59
C ALA A 148 -26.18 1.87 13.83
N VAL A 149 -25.10 1.51 14.52
CA VAL A 149 -23.91 0.90 13.90
C VAL A 149 -24.24 -0.47 13.31
N ILE A 150 -24.95 -1.33 14.06
CA ILE A 150 -25.32 -2.67 13.59
C ILE A 150 -26.26 -2.56 12.38
N GLY A 151 -27.24 -1.66 12.43
CA GLY A 151 -28.12 -1.39 11.29
C GLY A 151 -27.36 -0.91 10.05
N PHE A 152 -26.39 -0.02 10.24
CA PHE A 152 -25.51 0.44 9.15
C PHE A 152 -24.67 -0.70 8.57
N LEU A 153 -24.04 -1.53 9.42
CA LEU A 153 -23.23 -2.67 8.99
C LEU A 153 -24.06 -3.69 8.20
N ASN A 154 -25.27 -4.02 8.70
CA ASN A 154 -26.21 -4.91 8.02
C ASN A 154 -26.61 -4.37 6.65
N ASN A 155 -26.85 -3.06 6.53
CA ASN A 155 -27.14 -2.45 5.24
C ASN A 155 -25.93 -2.49 4.30
N ASN A 156 -24.71 -2.38 4.83
CA ASN A 156 -23.49 -2.40 3.99
C ASN A 156 -23.12 -3.78 3.42
N ILE A 157 -23.60 -4.87 4.03
CA ILE A 157 -23.34 -6.22 3.50
C ILE A 157 -24.37 -6.66 2.43
N LEU A 158 -25.44 -5.89 2.21
CA LEU A 158 -26.41 -6.17 1.16
C LEU A 158 -25.73 -6.13 -0.21
N SER A 159 -26.15 -6.98 -1.14
CA SER A 159 -25.55 -7.13 -2.46
C SER A 159 -25.46 -5.82 -3.25
N GLU A 160 -26.43 -4.94 -3.09
CA GLU A 160 -26.52 -3.62 -3.73
C GLU A 160 -25.61 -2.57 -3.09
N ASN A 161 -25.17 -2.74 -1.81
CA ASN A 161 -24.44 -1.75 -1.04
C ASN A 161 -23.00 -2.16 -0.72
N ARG A 162 -22.68 -3.47 -0.76
CA ARG A 162 -21.41 -4.01 -0.26
C ARG A 162 -20.18 -3.64 -1.05
N THR A 163 -20.35 -3.32 -2.34
CA THR A 163 -19.23 -3.06 -3.26
C THR A 163 -18.78 -1.61 -3.18
N TYR A 164 -17.47 -1.40 -3.05
CA TYR A 164 -16.87 -0.06 -3.04
C TYR A 164 -15.53 -0.04 -3.77
N LEU A 165 -15.11 1.18 -4.16
CA LEU A 165 -13.82 1.38 -4.80
C LEU A 165 -12.74 1.60 -3.72
N TYR A 166 -11.92 0.58 -3.50
CA TYR A 166 -10.85 0.62 -2.51
C TYR A 166 -9.78 1.66 -2.86
N HIS A 167 -9.35 2.42 -1.87
CA HIS A 167 -8.21 3.32 -1.96
C HIS A 167 -7.33 3.17 -0.72
N HIS A 168 -6.06 2.82 -0.92
CA HIS A 168 -5.14 2.44 0.16
C HIS A 168 -5.07 3.46 1.32
N TYR A 169 -5.12 4.75 1.02
CA TYR A 169 -4.97 5.83 2.01
C TYR A 169 -6.28 6.43 2.50
N THR A 170 -7.35 6.40 1.69
CA THR A 170 -8.55 7.18 1.97
C THR A 170 -9.84 6.38 2.02
N ASP A 171 -9.87 5.15 1.51
CA ASP A 171 -11.05 4.29 1.53
C ASP A 171 -10.65 2.81 1.64
N ASN A 172 -10.29 2.38 2.84
CA ASN A 172 -9.84 1.02 3.14
C ASN A 172 -10.53 0.45 4.39
N CYS A 173 -10.11 -0.75 4.85
CA CYS A 173 -10.68 -1.40 6.02
C CYS A 173 -10.65 -0.50 7.27
N ALA A 174 -9.55 0.19 7.55
CA ALA A 174 -9.41 1.02 8.74
C ALA A 174 -10.18 2.35 8.60
N THR A 175 -10.09 3.04 7.46
CA THR A 175 -10.78 4.33 7.26
C THR A 175 -12.30 4.17 7.29
N ARG A 176 -12.85 3.06 6.79
CA ARG A 176 -14.28 2.77 6.87
C ARG A 176 -14.75 2.61 8.31
N LEU A 177 -14.00 1.89 9.14
CA LEU A 177 -14.31 1.73 10.55
C LEU A 177 -14.14 3.04 11.31
N ARG A 178 -13.10 3.82 11.01
CA ARG A 178 -12.87 5.16 11.52
C ARG A 178 -14.10 6.06 11.31
N ASP A 179 -14.60 6.08 10.09
CA ASP A 179 -15.73 6.93 9.70
C ASP A 179 -17.03 6.50 10.41
N ILE A 180 -17.22 5.19 10.67
CA ILE A 180 -18.33 4.68 11.48
C ILE A 180 -18.18 5.12 12.95
N ILE A 181 -16.98 5.04 13.52
CA ILE A 181 -16.70 5.51 14.89
C ILE A 181 -16.98 7.01 14.98
N ASP A 182 -16.54 7.80 14.04
CA ASP A 182 -16.79 9.24 14.00
C ASP A 182 -18.28 9.57 13.94
N TYR A 183 -19.05 8.83 13.15
CA TYR A 183 -20.50 8.98 13.12
C TYR A 183 -21.14 8.79 14.51
N THR A 184 -20.65 7.84 15.32
CA THR A 184 -21.17 7.63 16.69
C THR A 184 -20.87 8.77 17.66
N THR A 185 -19.83 9.55 17.38
CA THR A 185 -19.42 10.71 18.19
C THR A 185 -19.98 12.03 17.67
N GLY A 186 -20.79 11.98 16.59
CA GLY A 186 -21.33 13.19 15.97
C GLY A 186 -20.26 14.09 15.32
N GLY A 187 -19.09 13.54 14.96
CA GLY A 187 -17.97 14.26 14.36
C GLY A 187 -16.89 14.73 15.35
N ASP A 188 -17.07 14.50 16.64
CA ASP A 188 -16.10 14.93 17.67
C ASP A 188 -14.76 14.18 17.56
N PHE A 189 -14.81 12.88 17.23
CA PHE A 189 -13.60 12.05 17.04
C PHE A 189 -12.74 12.60 15.91
N ARG A 190 -13.35 12.96 14.78
CA ARG A 190 -12.68 13.58 13.66
C ARG A 190 -12.09 14.93 14.03
N GLN A 191 -12.87 15.81 14.65
CA GLN A 191 -12.41 17.13 15.08
C GLN A 191 -11.20 17.03 16.01
N TRP A 192 -11.23 16.10 16.96
CA TRP A 192 -10.13 15.83 17.88
C TRP A 192 -8.87 15.34 17.12
N ALA A 193 -9.02 14.38 16.21
CA ALA A 193 -7.92 13.81 15.45
C ALA A 193 -7.31 14.81 14.43
N GLU A 194 -8.14 15.60 13.75
CA GLU A 194 -7.68 16.64 12.82
C GLU A 194 -6.92 17.79 13.52
N SER A 195 -7.15 17.98 14.83
CA SER A 195 -6.41 18.97 15.62
C SER A 195 -4.95 18.57 15.91
N GLN A 196 -4.59 17.31 15.66
CA GLN A 196 -3.26 16.75 15.94
C GLN A 196 -2.47 16.55 14.65
N GLN A 197 -1.21 16.99 14.66
CA GLN A 197 -0.31 16.80 13.54
C GLN A 197 0.17 15.34 13.50
N GLY A 198 0.11 14.71 12.32
CA GLY A 198 0.58 13.36 12.05
C GLY A 198 1.78 13.32 11.10
N LEU A 199 2.24 12.11 10.84
CA LEU A 199 3.21 11.82 9.78
C LEU A 199 2.53 11.82 8.42
N THR A 200 3.28 12.12 7.34
CA THR A 200 2.74 12.03 5.99
C THR A 200 2.39 10.58 5.62
N PHE A 201 1.52 10.39 4.63
CA PHE A 201 1.19 9.03 4.14
C PHE A 201 2.43 8.24 3.73
N ARG A 202 3.42 8.88 3.06
CA ARG A 202 4.69 8.22 2.72
C ARG A 202 5.45 7.78 3.96
N GLN A 203 5.55 8.64 4.97
CA GLN A 203 6.24 8.32 6.21
C GLN A 203 5.58 7.15 6.93
N GLN A 204 4.26 7.11 6.98
CA GLN A 204 3.51 5.99 7.55
C GLN A 204 3.69 4.71 6.72
N ALA A 205 3.54 4.77 5.40
CA ALA A 205 3.72 3.60 4.53
C ALA A 205 5.16 3.05 4.59
N SER A 206 6.18 3.92 4.71
CA SER A 206 7.59 3.52 4.80
C SER A 206 7.88 2.64 6.03
N ARG A 207 7.11 2.79 7.11
CA ARG A 207 7.24 1.97 8.31
C ARG A 207 6.93 0.50 8.01
N ALA A 208 5.78 0.21 7.41
CA ALA A 208 5.36 -1.15 7.05
C ALA A 208 6.21 -1.76 5.91
N LEU A 209 6.63 -0.93 4.95
CA LEU A 209 7.43 -1.37 3.79
C LEU A 209 8.90 -1.63 4.13
N SER A 210 9.41 -1.11 5.24
CA SER A 210 10.83 -1.19 5.62
C SER A 210 11.37 -2.62 5.81
N ARG A 211 10.49 -3.60 6.00
CA ARG A 211 10.86 -5.02 6.08
C ARG A 211 11.55 -5.54 4.81
N ASN A 212 11.36 -4.87 3.66
CA ASN A 212 12.05 -5.17 2.41
C ASN A 212 12.41 -3.88 1.66
N PRO A 213 13.69 -3.43 1.72
CA PRO A 213 14.11 -2.16 1.11
C PRO A 213 13.91 -2.09 -0.41
N PHE A 214 13.96 -3.23 -1.12
CA PHE A 214 13.71 -3.25 -2.57
C PHE A 214 12.23 -3.01 -2.89
N ILE A 215 11.34 -3.68 -2.17
CA ILE A 215 9.88 -3.49 -2.32
C ILE A 215 9.50 -2.06 -1.91
N GLN A 216 10.06 -1.56 -0.82
CA GLN A 216 9.87 -0.18 -0.39
C GLN A 216 10.29 0.80 -1.50
N TRP A 217 11.50 0.64 -2.05
CA TRP A 217 12.00 1.51 -3.13
C TRP A 217 11.09 1.46 -4.37
N ALA A 218 10.66 0.27 -4.78
CA ALA A 218 9.82 0.08 -5.95
C ALA A 218 8.43 0.71 -5.79
N LEU A 219 7.79 0.54 -4.62
CA LEU A 219 6.48 1.12 -4.35
C LEU A 219 6.57 2.65 -4.14
N GLU A 220 7.59 3.15 -3.44
CA GLU A 220 7.81 4.58 -3.28
C GLU A 220 8.15 5.28 -4.60
N PHE A 221 8.82 4.58 -5.54
CA PHE A 221 9.05 5.08 -6.90
C PHE A 221 7.75 5.36 -7.64
N LEU A 222 6.73 4.50 -7.49
CA LEU A 222 5.44 4.66 -8.16
C LEU A 222 4.56 5.76 -7.54
N GLN A 223 4.84 6.19 -6.32
CA GLN A 223 4.02 7.15 -5.58
C GLN A 223 4.54 8.59 -5.70
N SER A 224 3.64 9.51 -6.00
CA SER A 224 3.95 10.93 -6.22
C SER A 224 4.05 11.74 -4.92
N GLY A 225 4.36 13.02 -5.04
CA GLY A 225 4.37 13.98 -3.93
C GLY A 225 3.01 14.23 -3.27
N ARG A 226 1.92 13.68 -3.81
CA ARG A 226 0.59 13.78 -3.18
C ARG A 226 0.56 13.16 -1.78
N ILE A 227 1.34 12.10 -1.56
CA ILE A 227 1.45 11.42 -0.28
C ILE A 227 2.51 12.00 0.67
N ASP A 228 3.23 13.05 0.23
CA ASP A 228 4.22 13.79 1.05
C ASP A 228 3.61 15.04 1.70
N ARG A 229 2.34 15.32 1.49
CA ARG A 229 1.66 16.47 2.11
C ARG A 229 1.55 16.28 3.62
N PRO A 230 1.58 17.38 4.39
CA PRO A 230 1.27 17.33 5.81
C PRO A 230 -0.05 16.60 6.05
N ALA A 231 -0.06 15.72 7.02
CA ALA A 231 -1.21 14.91 7.41
C ALA A 231 -1.53 15.12 8.90
N THR A 232 -2.73 14.74 9.30
CA THR A 232 -3.20 14.78 10.68
C THR A 232 -3.27 13.37 11.25
N LEU A 233 -3.54 13.24 12.55
CA LEU A 233 -3.81 11.94 13.16
C LEU A 233 -5.03 11.25 12.49
N TRP A 234 -6.02 12.02 12.01
CA TRP A 234 -7.13 11.50 11.21
C TRP A 234 -6.67 10.78 9.95
N ASP A 235 -5.72 11.38 9.25
CA ASP A 235 -5.15 10.80 8.02
C ASP A 235 -4.33 9.54 8.31
N GLU A 236 -3.59 9.51 9.43
CA GLU A 236 -2.77 8.35 9.82
C GLU A 236 -3.58 7.09 10.10
N MET A 237 -4.88 7.22 10.44
CA MET A 237 -5.78 6.11 10.72
C MET A 237 -6.15 5.26 9.50
N PHE A 238 -5.51 5.47 8.33
CA PHE A 238 -5.56 4.49 7.25
C PHE A 238 -4.82 3.20 7.60
N LEU A 239 -3.89 3.26 8.59
CA LEU A 239 -3.24 2.08 9.14
C LEU A 239 -4.05 1.53 10.33
N PRO A 240 -4.34 0.23 10.36
CA PRO A 240 -5.07 -0.43 11.44
C PRO A 240 -4.52 -0.14 12.84
N GLU A 241 -3.21 -0.23 13.03
CA GLU A 241 -2.56 0.07 14.32
C GLU A 241 -2.73 1.52 14.77
N ASN A 242 -2.76 2.46 13.82
CA ASN A 242 -2.97 3.87 14.13
C ASN A 242 -4.43 4.15 14.49
N LEU A 243 -5.38 3.47 13.84
CA LEU A 243 -6.80 3.55 14.20
C LEU A 243 -7.01 3.02 15.62
N GLU A 244 -6.48 1.85 15.94
CA GLU A 244 -6.59 1.27 17.30
C GLU A 244 -6.02 2.24 18.35
N ARG A 245 -4.78 2.73 18.13
CA ARG A 245 -4.14 3.67 19.04
C ARG A 245 -4.93 4.96 19.22
N ALA A 246 -5.48 5.53 18.15
CA ALA A 246 -6.31 6.73 18.21
C ALA A 246 -7.61 6.49 18.98
N VAL A 247 -8.27 5.36 18.77
CA VAL A 247 -9.48 4.97 19.50
C VAL A 247 -9.19 4.80 20.99
N MET A 248 -8.13 4.09 21.34
CA MET A 248 -7.71 3.93 22.74
C MET A 248 -7.41 5.27 23.39
N GLN A 249 -6.70 6.16 22.69
CA GLN A 249 -6.35 7.49 23.21
C GLN A 249 -7.59 8.39 23.41
N TYR A 250 -8.51 8.39 22.43
CA TYR A 250 -9.70 9.23 22.48
C TYR A 250 -10.66 8.84 23.61
N TYR A 251 -10.88 7.54 23.79
CA TYR A 251 -11.83 7.04 24.80
C TYR A 251 -11.16 6.68 26.15
N GLY A 252 -9.84 6.71 26.25
CA GLY A 252 -9.12 6.26 27.46
C GLY A 252 -9.24 4.75 27.70
N LEU A 253 -9.16 3.95 26.63
CA LEU A 253 -9.34 2.50 26.66
C LEU A 253 -8.01 1.76 26.55
N GLU A 254 -8.05 0.48 26.89
CA GLU A 254 -6.94 -0.48 26.66
C GLU A 254 -7.41 -1.56 25.69
N SER A 255 -6.48 -2.11 24.92
CA SER A 255 -6.74 -3.28 24.08
C SER A 255 -6.53 -4.57 24.87
N THR A 256 -7.25 -5.61 24.46
CA THR A 256 -7.06 -6.98 24.96
C THR A 256 -6.57 -7.86 23.82
N LEU A 257 -5.66 -8.80 24.14
CA LEU A 257 -5.17 -9.77 23.17
C LEU A 257 -6.21 -10.87 22.97
N ALA A 258 -6.76 -10.98 21.75
CA ALA A 258 -7.72 -12.02 21.38
C ALA A 258 -7.05 -13.26 20.77
N VAL A 259 -5.96 -13.06 20.00
CA VAL A 259 -5.11 -14.11 19.44
C VAL A 259 -3.65 -13.70 19.63
N ASP A 260 -2.87 -14.58 20.21
CA ASP A 260 -1.44 -14.36 20.45
C ASP A 260 -0.57 -15.25 19.55
N ASN A 261 -0.03 -14.62 18.52
CA ASN A 261 0.98 -15.18 17.62
C ASN A 261 2.19 -14.22 17.55
N GLU A 262 2.55 -13.62 18.68
CA GLU A 262 3.61 -12.64 18.79
C GLU A 262 4.94 -13.17 18.22
N GLY A 263 5.64 -12.33 17.46
CA GLY A 263 6.96 -12.63 16.92
C GLY A 263 6.98 -13.40 15.58
N ASN A 264 5.85 -13.85 15.05
CA ASN A 264 5.82 -14.52 13.75
C ASN A 264 6.14 -13.57 12.59
N TYR A 265 5.77 -12.29 12.72
CA TYR A 265 6.08 -11.26 11.73
C TYR A 265 6.78 -10.07 12.39
N PRO A 266 7.67 -9.37 11.64
CA PRO A 266 8.33 -8.17 12.16
C PRO A 266 7.30 -7.10 12.53
N GLU A 267 7.45 -6.50 13.68
CA GLU A 267 6.69 -5.33 14.08
C GLU A 267 6.93 -4.14 13.12
N ILE A 268 5.93 -3.30 12.92
CA ILE A 268 6.08 -2.06 12.18
C ILE A 268 6.91 -1.08 13.04
N PRO A 269 8.06 -0.58 12.54
CA PRO A 269 8.87 0.37 13.31
C PRO A 269 8.07 1.63 13.66
N GLU A 270 8.22 2.15 14.85
CA GLU A 270 7.55 3.40 15.26
C GLU A 270 7.95 4.59 14.38
N LYS A 271 9.23 4.65 13.97
CA LYS A 271 9.78 5.76 13.18
C LYS A 271 9.76 5.44 11.68
N PRO A 272 9.48 6.46 10.85
CA PRO A 272 9.62 6.33 9.41
C PRO A 272 11.01 5.86 8.99
N GLN A 273 11.07 4.98 8.01
CA GLN A 273 12.31 4.44 7.45
C GLN A 273 12.53 5.00 6.04
N ASN A 274 13.75 5.41 5.75
CA ASN A 274 14.09 5.89 4.40
C ASN A 274 14.99 4.91 3.67
N ASN A 275 14.90 4.94 2.34
CA ASN A 275 15.64 4.04 1.46
C ASN A 275 16.96 4.61 0.94
N ILE A 276 17.50 5.65 1.57
CA ILE A 276 18.70 6.35 1.07
C ILE A 276 19.90 5.39 1.02
N LEU A 277 20.17 4.67 2.11
CA LEU A 277 21.30 3.73 2.15
C LEU A 277 21.17 2.63 1.09
N PHE A 278 19.98 2.01 0.98
CA PHE A 278 19.71 1.01 -0.06
C PHE A 278 19.94 1.58 -1.45
N SER A 279 19.48 2.81 -1.71
CA SER A 279 19.64 3.48 -3.01
C SER A 279 21.07 3.82 -3.33
N VAL A 280 21.87 4.25 -2.34
CA VAL A 280 23.32 4.44 -2.51
C VAL A 280 23.99 3.12 -2.88
N LEU A 281 23.71 2.04 -2.17
CA LEU A 281 24.30 0.72 -2.45
C LEU A 281 23.88 0.21 -3.83
N MET A 282 22.60 0.31 -4.18
CA MET A 282 22.08 -0.09 -5.50
C MET A 282 22.75 0.73 -6.61
N GLY A 283 22.81 2.05 -6.46
CA GLY A 283 23.45 2.93 -7.44
C GLY A 283 24.95 2.68 -7.56
N LEU A 284 25.67 2.43 -6.46
CA LEU A 284 27.08 2.07 -6.46
C LEU A 284 27.32 0.72 -7.14
N VAL A 285 26.49 -0.27 -6.92
CA VAL A 285 26.60 -1.57 -7.63
C VAL A 285 26.38 -1.37 -9.11
N LEU A 286 25.27 -0.76 -9.53
CA LEU A 286 24.92 -0.60 -10.93
C LEU A 286 25.90 0.33 -11.66
N GLY A 287 26.19 1.51 -11.11
CA GLY A 287 27.11 2.48 -11.69
C GLY A 287 28.57 2.06 -11.54
N GLY A 288 28.93 1.39 -10.43
CA GLY A 288 30.25 0.86 -10.18
C GLY A 288 30.67 -0.21 -11.19
N ILE A 289 29.80 -1.17 -11.51
CA ILE A 289 30.05 -2.17 -12.57
C ILE A 289 30.29 -1.47 -13.91
N SER A 290 29.45 -0.48 -14.27
CA SER A 290 29.66 0.34 -15.49
C SER A 290 31.02 1.03 -15.49
N SER A 291 31.41 1.63 -14.35
CA SER A 291 32.71 2.32 -14.20
C SER A 291 33.89 1.37 -14.32
N LEU A 292 33.85 0.21 -13.68
CA LEU A 292 34.89 -0.82 -13.75
C LEU A 292 35.09 -1.33 -15.19
N LEU A 293 33.98 -1.58 -15.90
CA LEU A 293 34.05 -2.01 -17.29
C LEU A 293 34.72 -0.96 -18.20
N LEU A 294 34.49 0.34 -17.95
CA LEU A 294 35.17 1.43 -18.65
C LEU A 294 36.65 1.53 -18.28
N VAL A 295 36.98 1.44 -16.98
CA VAL A 295 38.39 1.50 -16.50
C VAL A 295 39.23 0.34 -17.07
N TRP A 296 38.64 -0.86 -17.13
CA TRP A 296 39.31 -2.05 -17.70
C TRP A 296 39.27 -2.10 -19.23
N ASN A 297 38.87 -1.03 -19.90
CA ASN A 297 38.74 -0.93 -21.37
C ASN A 297 37.83 -2.03 -21.99
N LYS A 298 36.89 -2.57 -21.23
CA LYS A 298 35.88 -3.55 -21.69
C LYS A 298 34.69 -2.85 -22.34
N ASN A 299 34.95 -1.95 -23.28
CA ASN A 299 33.93 -1.08 -23.89
C ASN A 299 32.72 -1.84 -24.43
N ARG A 300 32.91 -3.02 -25.04
CA ARG A 300 31.78 -3.83 -25.52
C ARG A 300 30.89 -4.27 -24.37
N ALA A 301 31.47 -4.79 -23.30
CA ALA A 301 30.70 -5.23 -22.11
C ALA A 301 30.02 -4.05 -21.41
N TYR A 302 30.70 -2.89 -21.31
CA TYR A 302 30.12 -1.66 -20.79
C TYR A 302 28.85 -1.29 -21.56
N TYR A 303 28.87 -1.20 -22.87
CA TYR A 303 27.73 -0.79 -23.67
C TYR A 303 26.58 -1.80 -23.57
N ILE A 304 26.85 -3.10 -23.51
CA ILE A 304 25.83 -4.14 -23.34
C ILE A 304 25.20 -4.02 -21.94
N TYR A 305 26.05 -3.99 -20.90
CA TYR A 305 25.58 -3.91 -19.52
C TYR A 305 24.75 -2.64 -19.26
N SER A 306 25.29 -1.47 -19.61
CA SER A 306 24.57 -0.20 -19.44
C SER A 306 23.29 -0.16 -20.27
N GLY A 307 23.28 -0.73 -21.48
CA GLY A 307 22.09 -0.86 -22.30
C GLY A 307 21.00 -1.67 -21.60
N VAL A 308 21.35 -2.81 -20.98
CA VAL A 308 20.39 -3.62 -20.21
C VAL A 308 19.86 -2.83 -19.02
N VAL A 309 20.71 -2.14 -18.25
CA VAL A 309 20.30 -1.32 -17.12
C VAL A 309 19.32 -0.23 -17.58
N TYR A 310 19.61 0.47 -18.68
CA TYR A 310 18.72 1.51 -19.20
C TYR A 310 17.41 0.95 -19.76
N VAL A 311 17.40 -0.28 -20.31
CA VAL A 311 16.13 -0.96 -20.68
C VAL A 311 15.26 -1.15 -19.44
N VAL A 312 15.83 -1.67 -18.35
CA VAL A 312 15.06 -1.91 -17.11
C VAL A 312 14.47 -0.61 -16.57
N PHE A 313 15.27 0.44 -16.42
CA PHE A 313 14.77 1.73 -15.95
C PHE A 313 13.80 2.38 -16.95
N GLY A 314 14.03 2.24 -18.25
CA GLY A 314 13.13 2.75 -19.27
C GLY A 314 11.76 2.05 -19.27
N ILE A 315 11.72 0.75 -18.97
CA ILE A 315 10.49 0.00 -18.79
C ILE A 315 9.75 0.49 -17.51
N LEU A 316 10.47 0.66 -16.39
CA LEU A 316 9.90 1.22 -15.17
C LEU A 316 9.34 2.63 -15.40
N GLY A 317 10.08 3.48 -16.13
CA GLY A 317 9.61 4.82 -16.52
C GLY A 317 8.38 4.77 -17.45
N SER A 318 8.32 3.78 -18.35
CA SER A 318 7.14 3.59 -19.22
C SER A 318 5.92 3.10 -18.44
N LEU A 319 6.12 2.24 -17.45
CA LEU A 319 5.07 1.82 -16.53
C LEU A 319 4.54 3.03 -15.73
N LEU A 320 5.43 3.82 -15.13
CA LEU A 320 5.04 5.02 -14.39
C LEU A 320 4.32 6.02 -15.28
N PHE A 321 4.81 6.24 -16.50
CA PHE A 321 4.16 7.10 -17.50
C PHE A 321 2.74 6.59 -17.80
N PHE A 322 2.58 5.29 -18.02
CA PHE A 322 1.26 4.71 -18.24
C PHE A 322 0.34 4.89 -17.03
N MET A 323 0.81 4.56 -15.83
CA MET A 323 0.01 4.72 -14.61
C MET A 323 -0.39 6.17 -14.38
N MET A 324 0.51 7.12 -14.63
CA MET A 324 0.28 8.54 -14.40
C MET A 324 -0.74 9.16 -15.36
N PHE A 325 -0.76 8.72 -16.63
CA PHE A 325 -1.57 9.38 -17.66
C PHE A 325 -2.77 8.58 -18.14
N PHE A 326 -2.82 7.27 -17.88
CA PHE A 326 -3.84 6.38 -18.45
C PHE A 326 -4.60 5.54 -17.42
N THR A 327 -4.35 5.74 -16.12
CA THR A 327 -5.02 4.98 -15.07
C THR A 327 -5.59 5.86 -13.97
N ASN A 328 -6.44 5.27 -13.13
CA ASN A 328 -7.05 5.92 -11.97
C ASN A 328 -6.18 5.82 -10.70
N HIS A 329 -4.92 5.40 -10.81
CA HIS A 329 -3.98 5.40 -9.68
C HIS A 329 -3.58 6.84 -9.34
N ASP A 330 -4.43 7.57 -8.65
CA ASP A 330 -4.25 8.99 -8.36
C ASP A 330 -2.99 9.31 -7.56
N VAL A 331 -2.52 8.37 -6.73
CA VAL A 331 -1.24 8.47 -6.01
C VAL A 331 -0.02 8.51 -6.92
N THR A 332 -0.17 8.16 -8.22
CA THR A 332 0.90 8.23 -9.22
C THR A 332 0.89 9.54 -10.01
N TRP A 333 -0.19 10.33 -9.93
CA TRP A 333 -0.33 11.53 -10.76
C TRP A 333 0.66 12.63 -10.34
N PHE A 334 1.23 13.29 -11.31
CA PHE A 334 2.27 14.33 -11.13
C PHE A 334 3.52 13.82 -10.42
N ASN A 335 3.91 12.58 -10.70
CA ASN A 335 5.07 11.95 -10.08
C ASN A 335 6.37 12.52 -10.65
N GLU A 336 7.15 13.18 -9.79
CA GLU A 336 8.44 13.80 -10.13
C GLU A 336 9.48 12.77 -10.56
N ASN A 337 9.34 11.48 -10.18
CA ASN A 337 10.27 10.42 -10.59
C ASN A 337 10.32 10.23 -12.09
N LEU A 338 9.25 10.59 -12.83
CA LEU A 338 9.25 10.54 -14.29
C LEU A 338 10.28 11.50 -14.93
N LEU A 339 10.73 12.53 -14.21
CA LEU A 339 11.80 13.42 -14.67
C LEU A 339 13.18 12.73 -14.70
N PHE A 340 13.36 11.67 -13.91
CA PHE A 340 14.63 10.95 -13.77
C PHE A 340 14.59 9.55 -14.39
N ILE A 341 13.47 8.85 -14.24
CA ILE A 341 13.26 7.50 -14.80
C ILE A 341 12.06 7.59 -15.75
N ASN A 342 12.35 7.68 -17.03
CA ASN A 342 11.37 7.96 -18.07
C ASN A 342 11.57 7.05 -19.32
N PRO A 343 10.60 6.98 -20.25
CA PRO A 343 10.69 6.13 -21.44
C PRO A 343 11.87 6.43 -22.36
N LEU A 344 12.47 7.63 -22.31
CA LEU A 344 13.62 8.00 -23.15
C LEU A 344 14.88 7.21 -22.80
N LEU A 345 14.93 6.59 -21.61
CA LEU A 345 16.02 5.68 -21.25
C LEU A 345 16.07 4.44 -22.17
N ILE A 346 14.95 4.05 -22.79
CA ILE A 346 14.95 3.01 -23.84
C ILE A 346 15.72 3.47 -25.07
N VAL A 347 15.59 4.76 -25.44
CA VAL A 347 16.38 5.33 -26.56
C VAL A 347 17.86 5.36 -26.21
N LEU A 348 18.20 5.70 -24.96
CA LEU A 348 19.59 5.64 -24.46
C LEU A 348 20.13 4.20 -24.51
N ALA A 349 19.31 3.21 -24.14
CA ALA A 349 19.68 1.80 -24.26
C ALA A 349 20.00 1.39 -25.71
N VAL A 350 19.18 1.81 -26.68
CA VAL A 350 19.44 1.59 -28.11
C VAL A 350 20.78 2.22 -28.51
N PHE A 351 21.08 3.45 -28.11
CA PHE A 351 22.36 4.07 -28.35
C PHE A 351 23.52 3.29 -27.72
N CYS A 352 23.33 2.69 -26.55
CA CYS A 352 24.32 1.80 -25.93
C CYS A 352 24.56 0.56 -26.81
N PHE A 353 23.52 -0.15 -27.24
CA PHE A 353 23.66 -1.34 -28.06
C PHE A 353 24.32 -1.04 -29.43
N MET A 354 24.04 0.13 -30.01
CA MET A 354 24.69 0.64 -31.22
C MET A 354 26.11 1.17 -30.97
N ARG A 355 26.57 1.23 -29.72
CA ARG A 355 27.84 1.84 -29.30
C ARG A 355 28.03 3.26 -29.85
N SER A 356 26.94 4.02 -29.88
CA SER A 356 26.88 5.35 -30.42
C SER A 356 27.64 6.36 -29.53
N PRO A 357 28.36 7.35 -30.10
CA PRO A 357 28.94 8.44 -29.34
C PRO A 357 27.86 9.32 -28.64
N LYS A 358 26.61 9.22 -29.06
CA LYS A 358 25.47 9.93 -28.46
C LYS A 358 25.22 9.53 -27.00
N VAL A 359 25.63 8.32 -26.58
CA VAL A 359 25.53 7.86 -25.18
C VAL A 359 26.13 8.90 -24.22
N LYS A 360 27.34 9.38 -24.53
CA LYS A 360 28.04 10.38 -23.72
C LYS A 360 27.27 11.69 -23.59
N LEU A 361 26.71 12.18 -24.68
CA LEU A 361 25.95 13.40 -24.72
C LEU A 361 24.65 13.23 -23.91
N PHE A 362 23.93 12.14 -24.16
CA PHE A 362 22.67 11.85 -23.48
C PHE A 362 22.86 11.74 -21.95
N CYS A 363 23.86 10.96 -21.49
CA CYS A 363 24.17 10.84 -20.06
C CYS A 363 24.57 12.19 -19.43
N ARG A 364 25.27 13.06 -20.15
CA ARG A 364 25.60 14.41 -19.66
C ARG A 364 24.37 15.31 -19.51
N ILE A 365 23.46 15.24 -20.47
CA ILE A 365 22.19 15.98 -20.41
C ILE A 365 21.38 15.48 -19.22
N GLU A 366 21.24 14.17 -19.06
CA GLU A 366 20.51 13.55 -17.96
C GLU A 366 21.10 13.94 -16.60
N LEU A 367 22.42 13.85 -16.45
CA LEU A 367 23.11 14.27 -15.22
C LEU A 367 22.91 15.77 -14.92
N LEU A 368 22.95 16.61 -15.94
CA LEU A 368 22.69 18.05 -15.80
C LEU A 368 21.25 18.31 -15.33
N ILE A 369 20.26 17.61 -15.90
CA ILE A 369 18.86 17.66 -15.46
C ILE A 369 18.75 17.26 -13.99
N ILE A 370 19.36 16.13 -13.60
CA ILE A 370 19.40 15.65 -12.21
C ILE A 370 19.95 16.74 -11.28
N ILE A 371 21.09 17.35 -11.63
CA ILE A 371 21.71 18.40 -10.80
C ILE A 371 20.80 19.63 -10.69
N ILE A 372 20.26 20.13 -11.81
CA ILE A 372 19.38 21.32 -11.81
C ILE A 372 18.13 21.06 -10.97
N LEU A 373 17.46 19.93 -11.19
CA LEU A 373 16.23 19.61 -10.44
C LEU A 373 16.52 19.37 -8.95
N SER A 374 17.66 18.76 -8.61
CA SER A 374 18.08 18.61 -7.22
C SER A 374 18.32 19.97 -6.53
N LEU A 375 18.96 20.90 -7.22
CA LEU A 375 19.16 22.27 -6.71
C LEU A 375 17.83 23.03 -6.58
N LEU A 376 16.96 22.93 -7.58
CA LEU A 376 15.62 23.53 -7.50
C LEU A 376 14.81 22.97 -6.34
N LYS A 377 14.91 21.67 -6.10
CA LYS A 377 14.24 21.00 -4.96
C LYS A 377 14.72 21.53 -3.60
N LEU A 378 16.00 21.83 -3.47
CA LEU A 378 16.56 22.42 -2.24
C LEU A 378 16.11 23.90 -2.06
N ILE A 379 15.91 24.63 -3.16
CA ILE A 379 15.53 26.05 -3.14
C ILE A 379 14.01 26.23 -3.04
N LEU A 380 13.25 25.36 -3.68
CA LEU A 380 11.78 25.43 -3.80
C LEU A 380 11.10 24.14 -3.28
N PRO A 381 11.32 23.74 -2.00
CA PRO A 381 10.78 22.49 -1.47
C PRO A 381 9.25 22.44 -1.47
N ALA A 382 8.56 23.59 -1.42
CA ALA A 382 7.10 23.65 -1.48
C ALA A 382 6.53 23.37 -2.88
N VAL A 383 7.34 23.48 -3.93
CA VAL A 383 6.93 23.24 -5.34
C VAL A 383 7.26 21.80 -5.75
N LEU A 384 8.46 21.33 -5.37
CA LEU A 384 8.95 19.97 -5.62
C LEU A 384 8.91 19.16 -4.31
N LEU A 385 7.69 18.86 -3.89
CA LEU A 385 7.41 18.32 -2.55
C LEU A 385 7.78 16.82 -2.40
N GLN A 386 7.78 16.06 -3.49
CA GLN A 386 7.94 14.61 -3.44
C GLN A 386 9.29 14.21 -2.82
N PHE A 387 9.26 13.34 -1.79
CA PHE A 387 10.48 12.73 -1.27
C PHE A 387 10.98 11.64 -2.24
N ASN A 388 11.89 12.02 -3.15
CA ASN A 388 12.42 11.13 -4.18
C ASN A 388 13.96 11.10 -4.27
N TRP A 389 14.63 11.51 -3.20
CA TRP A 389 16.09 11.39 -3.10
C TRP A 389 16.62 9.97 -3.38
N PRO A 390 15.94 8.89 -2.96
CA PRO A 390 16.33 7.53 -3.33
C PRO A 390 16.46 7.31 -4.84
N VAL A 391 15.52 7.82 -5.63
CA VAL A 391 15.52 7.70 -7.10
C VAL A 391 16.62 8.56 -7.73
N ILE A 392 16.75 9.81 -7.26
CA ILE A 392 17.78 10.77 -7.71
C ILE A 392 19.19 10.17 -7.52
N ILE A 393 19.47 9.61 -6.36
CA ILE A 393 20.79 9.01 -6.03
C ILE A 393 21.09 7.85 -6.96
N VAL A 394 20.15 6.93 -7.15
CA VAL A 394 20.35 5.79 -8.05
C VAL A 394 20.65 6.26 -9.46
N MET A 395 19.84 7.16 -10.00
CA MET A 395 20.00 7.64 -11.38
C MET A 395 21.28 8.44 -11.57
N ALA A 396 21.67 9.29 -10.61
CA ALA A 396 22.93 10.01 -10.67
C ALA A 396 24.12 9.05 -10.78
N LEU A 397 24.16 8.00 -9.96
CA LEU A 397 25.24 7.01 -9.94
C LEU A 397 25.24 6.12 -11.20
N VAL A 398 24.06 5.79 -11.73
CA VAL A 398 23.90 4.95 -12.93
C VAL A 398 24.33 5.69 -14.21
N VAL A 399 24.00 6.99 -14.34
CA VAL A 399 24.34 7.75 -15.56
C VAL A 399 25.76 8.32 -15.57
N LEU A 400 26.36 8.53 -14.38
CA LEU A 400 27.68 9.14 -14.21
C LEU A 400 28.78 8.48 -15.09
N PRO A 401 28.95 7.14 -15.14
CA PRO A 401 29.96 6.50 -15.97
C PRO A 401 29.81 6.83 -17.46
N GLY A 402 28.56 6.94 -17.93
CA GLY A 402 28.25 7.27 -19.31
C GLY A 402 28.79 8.63 -19.77
N CYS A 403 28.89 9.60 -18.83
CA CYS A 403 29.45 10.92 -19.10
C CYS A 403 30.91 10.90 -19.54
N PHE A 404 31.64 9.82 -19.21
CA PHE A 404 33.04 9.59 -19.55
C PHE A 404 33.23 8.53 -20.63
N SER A 405 32.11 7.92 -21.12
CA SER A 405 32.17 6.95 -22.21
C SER A 405 32.69 7.62 -23.49
N GLY A 406 33.54 6.93 -24.24
CA GLY A 406 34.06 7.41 -25.50
C GLY A 406 35.21 6.55 -25.97
N ARG A 407 35.44 6.48 -27.30
CA ARG A 407 36.65 5.83 -27.82
C ARG A 407 37.88 6.61 -27.32
N ARG A 408 38.63 6.03 -26.38
CA ARG A 408 40.08 6.39 -26.34
C ARG A 408 40.63 5.92 -27.68
N ARG A 409 41.12 6.86 -28.48
CA ARG A 409 41.86 6.58 -29.73
C ARG A 409 43.09 5.78 -29.41
#